data_986f96aa3c68f0d72940ec88321fd5da
#
_entry.id   986f96aa3c68f0d72940ec88321fd5da
#
_cell.length_a   1.000
_cell.length_b   1.000
_cell.length_c   1.000
_cell.angle_alpha   90.00
_cell.angle_beta   90.00
_cell.angle_gamma   90.00
#
_symmetry.space_group_name_H-M   'P 1'
#
loop_
_entity.id
_entity.type
_entity.pdbx_description
1 polymer ?
#
loop_
_entity_poly.entity_id
_entity_poly.type
_entity_poly.pdbx_seq_one_letter_code
_entity_poly.pdbx_strand_id
1 'polypeptide(L)'
;MKNYLFEVCTNSVESCIAAQEGGANRVELCAGIPEGGTTPSYGEIAMAREVLTTTRLHVIIRPRGGDFLYSPIEIKTMLKDIEMARRLGADGGGFGCLTANGEIDVPVMEQLMEASEGLSVTFHRAFDVCRDASKALEQIINLGCDRILTSGQQATAELGIPLLKELRERAKGRITLLAGCGVNEKNICRIAKETGIQEFHFSARESIKSGMAYKNEAVSMGGTVHISEYERNVTTVKRVKDTIGNLTSVI
;
A
#
# COMPACT_ATOMS: atom_id res chain seq x y z
N MET A 1 10.39 -24.58 3.00
CA MET A 1 9.33 -23.70 3.55
C MET A 1 9.10 -22.57 2.57
N LYS A 2 7.84 -22.20 2.28
CA LYS A 2 7.54 -21.01 1.47
C LYS A 2 7.94 -19.76 2.25
N ASN A 3 8.66 -18.85 1.62
CA ASN A 3 9.07 -17.60 2.26
C ASN A 3 7.95 -16.54 2.00
N TYR A 4 7.18 -16.20 3.03
CA TYR A 4 6.14 -15.19 2.94
C TYR A 4 6.70 -13.83 3.35
N LEU A 5 6.26 -12.76 2.68
CA LEU A 5 6.61 -11.39 3.00
C LEU A 5 5.34 -10.59 3.32
N PHE A 6 5.45 -9.72 4.31
CA PHE A 6 4.35 -8.96 4.87
C PHE A 6 4.64 -7.47 4.79
N GLU A 7 3.76 -6.75 4.11
CA GLU A 7 3.75 -5.30 4.06
C GLU A 7 2.56 -4.77 4.87
N VAL A 8 2.81 -3.83 5.76
CA VAL A 8 1.78 -3.20 6.56
C VAL A 8 1.54 -1.76 6.08
N CYS A 9 0.29 -1.46 5.69
CA CYS A 9 -0.16 -0.11 5.38
C CYS A 9 -0.29 0.69 6.67
N THR A 10 0.63 1.61 6.90
CA THR A 10 0.72 2.44 8.10
C THR A 10 0.26 3.87 7.83
N ASN A 11 -0.29 4.54 8.84
CA ASN A 11 -0.82 5.90 8.75
C ASN A 11 -0.20 6.87 9.75
N SER A 12 0.90 6.47 10.35
CA SER A 12 1.68 7.28 11.29
C SER A 12 3.01 6.60 11.60
N VAL A 13 3.93 7.33 12.21
CA VAL A 13 5.23 6.80 12.66
C VAL A 13 5.03 5.74 13.77
N GLU A 14 4.09 5.95 14.69
CA GLU A 14 3.74 4.96 15.72
C GLU A 14 3.22 3.65 15.09
N SER A 15 2.45 3.75 14.01
CA SER A 15 2.00 2.57 13.26
C SER A 15 3.17 1.85 12.57
N CYS A 16 4.20 2.58 12.11
CA CYS A 16 5.42 1.98 11.57
C CYS A 16 6.19 1.20 12.64
N ILE A 17 6.34 1.76 13.84
CA ILE A 17 6.96 1.08 15.00
C ILE A 17 6.19 -0.20 15.33
N ALA A 18 4.87 -0.11 15.44
CA ALA A 18 4.02 -1.26 15.75
C ALA A 18 4.10 -2.36 14.66
N ALA A 19 4.19 -1.97 13.39
CA ALA A 19 4.39 -2.91 12.29
C ALA A 19 5.74 -3.64 12.38
N GLN A 20 6.83 -2.91 12.66
CA GLN A 20 8.17 -3.47 12.86
C GLN A 20 8.21 -4.45 14.04
N GLU A 21 7.68 -4.05 15.19
CA GLU A 21 7.60 -4.90 16.39
C GLU A 21 6.70 -6.12 16.19
N GLY A 22 5.72 -5.99 15.29
CA GLY A 22 4.84 -7.08 14.88
C GLY A 22 5.48 -8.08 13.93
N GLY A 23 6.66 -7.77 13.35
CA GLY A 23 7.41 -8.64 12.46
C GLY A 23 7.14 -8.38 10.97
N ALA A 24 6.65 -7.19 10.60
CA ALA A 24 6.51 -6.80 9.20
C ALA A 24 7.87 -6.69 8.50
N ASN A 25 7.93 -7.18 7.26
CA ASN A 25 9.13 -7.07 6.42
C ASN A 25 9.23 -5.67 5.78
N ARG A 26 8.07 -5.04 5.55
CA ARG A 26 7.94 -3.75 4.89
C ARG A 26 6.74 -3.00 5.45
N VAL A 27 6.82 -1.69 5.48
CA VAL A 27 5.67 -0.81 5.65
C VAL A 27 5.44 -0.02 4.37
N GLU A 28 4.17 0.29 4.07
CA GLU A 28 3.81 1.35 3.17
C GLU A 28 3.26 2.52 4.00
N LEU A 29 4.03 3.60 4.11
CA LEU A 29 3.62 4.79 4.85
C LEU A 29 2.70 5.65 3.99
N CYS A 30 1.51 5.95 4.52
CA CYS A 30 0.45 6.70 3.85
C CYS A 30 -0.08 7.79 4.78
N ALA A 31 -0.43 8.95 4.21
CA ALA A 31 -1.37 9.89 4.81
C ALA A 31 -2.78 9.67 4.23
N GLY A 32 -3.77 10.48 4.58
CA GLY A 32 -5.07 10.54 3.91
C GLY A 32 -5.80 9.19 3.76
N ILE A 33 -5.76 8.35 4.77
CA ILE A 33 -6.36 7.00 4.70
C ILE A 33 -7.84 6.98 4.33
N PRO A 34 -8.69 7.92 4.80
CA PRO A 34 -10.08 8.00 4.37
C PRO A 34 -10.24 8.22 2.86
N GLU A 35 -9.24 8.81 2.21
CA GLU A 35 -9.18 9.01 0.76
C GLU A 35 -8.53 7.84 0.00
N GLY A 36 -8.18 6.78 0.71
CA GLY A 36 -7.51 5.60 0.15
C GLY A 36 -5.98 5.67 0.17
N GLY A 37 -5.41 6.59 0.93
CA GLY A 37 -3.96 6.83 1.04
C GLY A 37 -3.46 7.89 0.07
N THR A 38 -2.71 8.85 0.59
CA THR A 38 -2.01 9.92 -0.15
C THR A 38 -0.56 10.01 0.33
N THR A 39 0.28 10.76 -0.38
CA THR A 39 1.68 10.96 -0.02
C THR A 39 1.80 11.55 1.40
N PRO A 40 2.58 10.93 2.31
CA PRO A 40 2.80 11.45 3.65
C PRO A 40 3.72 12.68 3.62
N SER A 41 3.71 13.43 4.72
CA SER A 41 4.54 14.63 4.86
C SER A 41 6.05 14.28 4.94
N TYR A 42 6.88 15.29 4.64
CA TYR A 42 8.33 15.21 4.86
C TYR A 42 8.69 14.70 6.26
N GLY A 43 8.04 15.28 7.29
CA GLY A 43 8.32 14.92 8.68
C GLY A 43 7.98 13.47 9.01
N GLU A 44 6.87 12.97 8.48
CA GLU A 44 6.48 11.56 8.68
C GLU A 44 7.48 10.59 8.01
N ILE A 45 7.92 10.89 6.78
CA ILE A 45 8.90 10.05 6.07
C ILE A 45 10.24 10.06 6.80
N ALA A 46 10.74 11.24 7.21
CA ALA A 46 12.00 11.37 7.92
C ALA A 46 11.98 10.61 9.25
N MET A 47 10.95 10.82 10.07
CA MET A 47 10.79 10.13 11.35
C MET A 47 10.58 8.62 11.19
N ALA A 48 9.81 8.19 10.19
CA ALA A 48 9.65 6.76 9.91
C ALA A 48 10.99 6.11 9.55
N ARG A 49 11.83 6.79 8.76
CA ARG A 49 13.18 6.28 8.44
C ARG A 49 14.07 6.14 9.68
N GLU A 50 14.02 7.10 10.60
CA GLU A 50 14.82 7.05 11.83
C GLU A 50 14.46 5.87 12.72
N VAL A 51 13.17 5.55 12.85
CA VAL A 51 12.70 4.49 13.77
C VAL A 51 12.70 3.09 13.15
N LEU A 52 12.65 2.99 11.83
CA LEU A 52 12.67 1.70 11.15
C LEU A 52 14.09 1.20 10.94
N THR A 53 14.49 0.19 11.70
CA THR A 53 15.86 -0.37 11.66
C THR A 53 15.96 -1.72 10.96
N THR A 54 14.88 -2.50 10.94
CA THR A 54 14.82 -3.85 10.37
C THR A 54 13.75 -4.01 9.30
N THR A 55 12.81 -3.07 9.24
CA THR A 55 11.67 -3.09 8.31
C THR A 55 11.90 -2.07 7.19
N ARG A 56 11.64 -2.45 5.95
CA ARG A 56 11.78 -1.57 4.79
C ARG A 56 10.69 -0.51 4.78
N LEU A 57 11.05 0.71 4.41
CA LEU A 57 10.14 1.84 4.26
C LEU A 57 9.79 2.04 2.78
N HIS A 58 8.55 1.75 2.42
CA HIS A 58 7.94 2.20 1.18
C HIS A 58 7.02 3.40 1.46
N VAL A 59 6.93 4.31 0.51
CA VAL A 59 6.11 5.53 0.61
C VAL A 59 5.10 5.53 -0.53
N ILE A 60 3.81 5.73 -0.22
CA ILE A 60 2.84 5.94 -1.28
C ILE A 60 3.06 7.30 -1.94
N ILE A 61 3.10 7.32 -3.27
CA ILE A 61 3.20 8.55 -4.07
C ILE A 61 1.87 8.74 -4.78
N ARG A 62 0.99 9.48 -4.14
CA ARG A 62 -0.37 9.75 -4.62
C ARG A 62 -0.80 11.14 -4.15
N PRO A 63 -0.88 12.13 -5.04
CA PRO A 63 -1.06 13.54 -4.68
C PRO A 63 -2.45 13.86 -4.13
N ARG A 64 -3.45 13.02 -4.41
CA ARG A 64 -4.85 13.18 -3.96
C ARG A 64 -5.62 11.86 -3.96
N GLY A 65 -6.76 11.84 -3.31
CA GLY A 65 -7.78 10.81 -3.45
C GLY A 65 -8.46 10.81 -4.82
N GLY A 66 -9.47 9.96 -5.00
CA GLY A 66 -10.22 9.80 -6.25
C GLY A 66 -9.50 8.90 -7.26
N ASP A 67 -9.60 9.22 -8.53
CA ASP A 67 -9.06 8.45 -9.65
C ASP A 67 -7.54 8.51 -9.79
N PHE A 68 -7.01 7.90 -10.85
CA PHE A 68 -5.58 7.82 -11.14
C PHE A 68 -5.21 8.47 -12.49
N LEU A 69 -6.08 9.33 -13.02
CA LEU A 69 -5.81 10.20 -14.15
C LEU A 69 -5.30 11.53 -13.64
N TYR A 70 -4.02 11.79 -13.78
CA TYR A 70 -3.36 12.96 -13.20
C TYR A 70 -3.11 14.06 -14.22
N SER A 71 -3.27 15.29 -13.78
CA SER A 71 -2.89 16.48 -14.54
C SER A 71 -1.37 16.64 -14.60
N PRO A 72 -0.84 17.44 -15.56
CA PRO A 72 0.60 17.69 -15.64
C PRO A 72 1.22 18.28 -14.37
N ILE A 73 0.45 19.03 -13.57
CA ILE A 73 0.97 19.59 -12.31
C ILE A 73 1.00 18.53 -11.21
N GLU A 74 0.02 17.62 -11.18
CA GLU A 74 0.03 16.49 -10.24
C GLU A 74 1.19 15.52 -10.53
N ILE A 75 1.49 15.26 -11.81
CA ILE A 75 2.65 14.46 -12.21
C ILE A 75 3.96 15.11 -11.73
N LYS A 76 4.10 16.44 -11.91
CA LYS A 76 5.26 17.17 -11.39
C LYS A 76 5.37 17.08 -9.87
N THR A 77 4.23 17.09 -9.15
CA THR A 77 4.20 16.89 -7.71
C THR A 77 4.70 15.50 -7.34
N MET A 78 4.19 14.45 -8.02
CA MET A 78 4.62 13.07 -7.80
C MET A 78 6.13 12.89 -8.03
N LEU A 79 6.71 13.50 -9.07
CA LEU A 79 8.16 13.48 -9.31
C LEU A 79 8.95 14.09 -8.15
N LYS A 80 8.46 15.21 -7.57
CA LYS A 80 9.08 15.82 -6.39
C LYS A 80 8.93 14.98 -5.14
N ASP A 81 7.79 14.33 -4.95
CA ASP A 81 7.55 13.43 -3.83
C ASP A 81 8.47 12.20 -3.90
N ILE A 82 8.69 11.61 -5.09
CA ILE A 82 9.63 10.51 -5.32
C ILE A 82 11.05 10.97 -4.97
N GLU A 83 11.49 12.12 -5.51
CA GLU A 83 12.80 12.69 -5.22
C GLU A 83 13.02 12.87 -3.71
N MET A 84 11.99 13.39 -3.02
CA MET A 84 12.04 13.62 -1.58
C MET A 84 12.10 12.31 -0.79
N ALA A 85 11.23 11.35 -1.09
CA ALA A 85 11.22 10.04 -0.43
C ALA A 85 12.58 9.33 -0.57
N ARG A 86 13.18 9.36 -1.78
CA ARG A 86 14.51 8.82 -2.04
C ARG A 86 15.59 9.50 -1.21
N ARG A 87 15.61 10.84 -1.15
CA ARG A 87 16.57 11.62 -0.35
C ARG A 87 16.47 11.34 1.14
N LEU A 88 15.26 11.08 1.62
CA LEU A 88 15.01 10.72 3.01
C LEU A 88 15.30 9.24 3.34
N GLY A 89 15.77 8.47 2.37
CA GLY A 89 16.20 7.08 2.57
C GLY A 89 15.06 6.07 2.57
N ALA A 90 13.97 6.35 1.86
CA ALA A 90 12.96 5.32 1.58
C ALA A 90 13.60 4.18 0.76
N ASP A 91 13.17 2.95 1.04
CA ASP A 91 13.62 1.75 0.30
C ASP A 91 12.81 1.54 -0.99
N GLY A 92 11.63 2.17 -1.09
CA GLY A 92 10.77 2.04 -2.25
C GLY A 92 9.58 3.00 -2.24
N GLY A 93 8.79 2.92 -3.31
CA GLY A 93 7.57 3.70 -3.47
C GLY A 93 6.43 2.93 -4.12
N GLY A 94 5.19 3.35 -3.83
CA GLY A 94 3.98 2.82 -4.43
C GLY A 94 3.25 3.89 -5.23
N PHE A 95 3.10 3.71 -6.55
CA PHE A 95 2.38 4.63 -7.42
C PHE A 95 1.76 3.93 -8.63
N GLY A 96 0.95 4.65 -9.41
CA GLY A 96 0.37 4.14 -10.64
C GLY A 96 -0.53 5.18 -11.30
N CYS A 97 -0.44 5.31 -12.62
CA CYS A 97 -1.18 6.27 -13.40
C CYS A 97 -2.00 5.58 -14.49
N LEU A 98 -3.20 6.06 -14.70
CA LEU A 98 -4.10 5.57 -15.74
C LEU A 98 -4.46 6.69 -16.71
N THR A 99 -4.72 6.31 -17.95
CA THR A 99 -5.33 7.18 -18.96
C THR A 99 -6.83 7.35 -18.69
N ALA A 100 -7.46 8.32 -19.36
CA ALA A 100 -8.91 8.50 -19.31
C ALA A 100 -9.72 7.25 -19.75
N ASN A 101 -9.10 6.35 -20.52
CA ASN A 101 -9.70 5.08 -20.95
C ASN A 101 -9.47 3.92 -19.97
N GLY A 102 -8.82 4.18 -18.82
CA GLY A 102 -8.49 3.16 -17.81
C GLY A 102 -7.35 2.22 -18.22
N GLU A 103 -6.51 2.62 -19.16
CA GLU A 103 -5.28 1.91 -19.51
C GLU A 103 -4.10 2.45 -18.69
N ILE A 104 -3.02 1.66 -18.57
CA ILE A 104 -1.77 2.16 -17.95
C ILE A 104 -1.25 3.35 -18.77
N ASP A 105 -1.02 4.48 -18.10
CA ASP A 105 -0.38 5.65 -18.73
C ASP A 105 1.14 5.41 -18.81
N VAL A 106 1.56 4.65 -19.81
CA VAL A 106 2.95 4.22 -19.99
C VAL A 106 3.90 5.41 -20.06
N PRO A 107 3.65 6.48 -20.84
CA PRO A 107 4.56 7.64 -20.90
C PRO A 107 4.76 8.35 -19.56
N VAL A 108 3.71 8.45 -18.73
CA VAL A 108 3.82 9.03 -17.38
C VAL A 108 4.53 8.06 -16.46
N MET A 109 4.20 6.78 -16.52
CA MET A 109 4.86 5.77 -15.69
C MET A 109 6.37 5.69 -15.97
N GLU A 110 6.82 5.80 -17.23
CA GLU A 110 8.24 5.84 -17.57
C GLU A 110 8.97 7.00 -16.89
N GLN A 111 8.38 8.20 -16.85
CA GLN A 111 8.96 9.34 -16.12
C GLN A 111 9.07 9.08 -14.62
N LEU A 112 8.03 8.47 -14.01
CA LEU A 112 8.05 8.16 -12.59
C LEU A 112 9.05 7.04 -12.26
N MET A 113 9.19 6.04 -13.13
CA MET A 113 10.18 4.96 -13.00
C MET A 113 11.60 5.50 -13.08
N GLU A 114 11.89 6.42 -14.03
CA GLU A 114 13.20 7.09 -14.12
C GLU A 114 13.53 7.87 -12.84
N ALA A 115 12.57 8.65 -12.31
CA ALA A 115 12.74 9.37 -11.05
C ALA A 115 12.97 8.45 -9.84
N SER A 116 12.48 7.21 -9.93
CA SER A 116 12.55 6.17 -8.88
C SER A 116 13.81 5.31 -8.97
N GLU A 117 14.79 5.67 -9.77
CA GLU A 117 16.04 4.90 -9.88
C GLU A 117 16.65 4.59 -8.51
N GLY A 118 16.90 3.32 -8.25
CA GLY A 118 17.42 2.82 -6.97
C GLY A 118 16.35 2.51 -5.91
N LEU A 119 15.08 2.84 -6.16
CA LEU A 119 13.96 2.48 -5.29
C LEU A 119 13.26 1.20 -5.78
N SER A 120 12.74 0.41 -4.85
CA SER A 120 11.84 -0.69 -5.20
C SER A 120 10.43 -0.14 -5.48
N VAL A 121 9.88 -0.45 -6.65
CA VAL A 121 8.61 0.13 -7.11
C VAL A 121 7.46 -0.87 -7.06
N THR A 122 6.38 -0.46 -6.39
CA THR A 122 5.09 -1.15 -6.39
C THR A 122 4.08 -0.37 -7.25
N PHE A 123 3.55 -0.97 -8.32
CA PHE A 123 2.36 -0.43 -8.96
C PHE A 123 1.17 -0.67 -8.04
N HIS A 124 0.60 0.40 -7.51
CA HIS A 124 -0.43 0.32 -6.48
C HIS A 124 -1.82 -0.03 -7.02
N ARG A 125 -2.87 0.12 -6.20
CA ARG A 125 -4.25 -0.27 -6.52
C ARG A 125 -4.92 0.48 -7.68
N ALA A 126 -4.24 1.38 -8.40
CA ALA A 126 -4.69 1.82 -9.72
C ALA A 126 -4.92 0.62 -10.65
N PHE A 127 -4.19 -0.48 -10.43
CA PHE A 127 -4.41 -1.75 -11.12
C PHE A 127 -5.84 -2.28 -10.95
N ASP A 128 -6.44 -2.08 -9.78
CA ASP A 128 -7.79 -2.63 -9.50
C ASP A 128 -8.91 -1.93 -10.27
N VAL A 129 -8.66 -0.76 -10.83
CA VAL A 129 -9.61 0.00 -11.64
C VAL A 129 -9.17 0.14 -13.10
N CYS A 130 -8.10 -0.54 -13.51
CA CYS A 130 -7.74 -0.57 -14.92
C CYS A 130 -8.73 -1.43 -15.74
N ARG A 131 -8.85 -1.09 -17.01
CA ARG A 131 -9.82 -1.69 -17.96
C ARG A 131 -9.54 -3.16 -18.28
N ASP A 132 -8.26 -3.54 -18.37
CA ASP A 132 -7.80 -4.87 -18.78
C ASP A 132 -6.61 -5.30 -17.93
N ALA A 133 -6.87 -6.18 -16.97
CA ALA A 133 -5.86 -6.66 -16.03
C ALA A 133 -4.71 -7.42 -16.72
N SER A 134 -5.01 -8.17 -17.79
CA SER A 134 -4.02 -8.96 -18.50
C SER A 134 -3.05 -8.09 -19.30
N LYS A 135 -3.57 -7.09 -20.00
CA LYS A 135 -2.78 -6.09 -20.74
C LYS A 135 -1.96 -5.24 -19.76
N ALA A 136 -2.58 -4.79 -18.66
CA ALA A 136 -1.93 -4.00 -17.62
C ALA A 136 -0.78 -4.77 -16.96
N LEU A 137 -0.94 -6.07 -16.67
CA LEU A 137 0.11 -6.91 -16.13
C LEU A 137 1.36 -6.88 -17.01
N GLU A 138 1.22 -7.09 -18.32
CA GLU A 138 2.36 -7.09 -19.25
C GLU A 138 3.01 -5.71 -19.36
N GLN A 139 2.20 -4.64 -19.39
CA GLN A 139 2.73 -3.27 -19.45
C GLN A 139 3.54 -2.94 -18.19
N ILE A 140 3.05 -3.29 -17.00
CA ILE A 140 3.74 -3.02 -15.73
C ILE A 140 5.02 -3.86 -15.60
N ILE A 141 5.02 -5.11 -16.09
CA ILE A 141 6.23 -5.92 -16.18
C ILE A 141 7.27 -5.24 -17.08
N ASN A 142 6.85 -4.76 -18.27
CA ASN A 142 7.75 -4.11 -19.20
C ASN A 142 8.29 -2.77 -18.69
N LEU A 143 7.53 -2.06 -17.85
CA LEU A 143 7.97 -0.85 -17.16
C LEU A 143 9.05 -1.14 -16.08
N GLY A 144 9.23 -2.40 -15.67
CA GLY A 144 10.22 -2.79 -14.69
C GLY A 144 9.80 -2.58 -13.23
N CYS A 145 8.50 -2.50 -12.95
CA CYS A 145 8.02 -2.50 -11.56
C CYS A 145 8.33 -3.84 -10.88
N ASP A 146 8.65 -3.80 -9.57
CA ASP A 146 8.94 -5.01 -8.80
C ASP A 146 7.67 -5.75 -8.39
N ARG A 147 6.57 -5.01 -8.16
CA ARG A 147 5.32 -5.54 -7.60
C ARG A 147 4.08 -4.90 -8.20
N ILE A 148 2.98 -5.64 -8.10
CA ILE A 148 1.64 -5.11 -8.29
C ILE A 148 0.84 -5.38 -7.02
N LEU A 149 0.38 -4.31 -6.34
CA LEU A 149 -0.57 -4.38 -5.24
C LEU A 149 -1.98 -4.42 -5.82
N THR A 150 -2.70 -5.50 -5.56
CA THR A 150 -4.04 -5.69 -6.12
C THR A 150 -4.96 -6.50 -5.21
N SER A 151 -6.24 -6.22 -5.29
CA SER A 151 -7.33 -7.03 -4.73
C SER A 151 -7.95 -7.98 -5.76
N GLY A 152 -7.33 -8.13 -6.94
CA GLY A 152 -7.93 -8.88 -8.05
C GLY A 152 -9.14 -8.16 -8.64
N GLN A 153 -9.11 -6.83 -8.75
CA GLN A 153 -10.18 -5.97 -9.26
C GLN A 153 -11.52 -6.18 -8.53
N GLN A 154 -11.48 -6.56 -7.26
CA GLN A 154 -12.66 -6.74 -6.44
C GLN A 154 -12.61 -5.85 -5.18
N ALA A 155 -13.72 -5.76 -4.46
CA ALA A 155 -13.81 -4.98 -3.23
C ALA A 155 -12.81 -5.46 -2.16
N THR A 156 -12.47 -6.75 -2.15
CA THR A 156 -11.45 -7.33 -1.25
C THR A 156 -10.61 -8.38 -1.99
N ALA A 157 -9.39 -8.62 -1.51
CA ALA A 157 -8.52 -9.68 -2.04
C ALA A 157 -9.15 -11.07 -1.93
N GLU A 158 -9.99 -11.32 -0.93
CA GLU A 158 -10.70 -12.58 -0.77
C GLU A 158 -11.72 -12.82 -1.90
N LEU A 159 -12.45 -11.79 -2.30
CA LEU A 159 -13.36 -11.86 -3.45
C LEU A 159 -12.61 -11.96 -4.78
N GLY A 160 -11.41 -11.38 -4.84
CA GLY A 160 -10.56 -11.37 -6.02
C GLY A 160 -9.68 -12.61 -6.21
N ILE A 161 -9.78 -13.64 -5.35
CA ILE A 161 -8.98 -14.87 -5.45
C ILE A 161 -8.91 -15.44 -6.88
N PRO A 162 -10.01 -15.53 -7.66
CA PRO A 162 -9.94 -16.07 -9.02
C PRO A 162 -8.95 -15.31 -9.92
N LEU A 163 -9.07 -13.98 -9.97
CA LEU A 163 -8.17 -13.16 -10.79
C LEU A 163 -6.76 -13.10 -10.22
N LEU A 164 -6.59 -13.03 -8.90
CA LEU A 164 -5.28 -13.09 -8.25
C LEU A 164 -4.50 -14.35 -8.61
N LYS A 165 -5.18 -15.50 -8.64
CA LYS A 165 -4.60 -16.78 -9.08
C LYS A 165 -4.18 -16.72 -10.55
N GLU A 166 -5.06 -16.27 -11.44
CA GLU A 166 -4.77 -16.13 -12.87
C GLU A 166 -3.58 -15.19 -13.12
N LEU A 167 -3.56 -14.02 -12.48
CA LEU A 167 -2.46 -13.07 -12.62
C LEU A 167 -1.13 -13.65 -12.13
N ARG A 168 -1.13 -14.38 -11.02
CA ARG A 168 0.06 -15.06 -10.50
C ARG A 168 0.58 -16.10 -11.49
N GLU A 169 -0.30 -16.88 -12.10
CA GLU A 169 0.07 -17.88 -13.11
C GLU A 169 0.61 -17.22 -14.39
N ARG A 170 0.00 -16.12 -14.83
CA ARG A 170 0.45 -15.34 -16.01
C ARG A 170 1.76 -14.59 -15.77
N ALA A 171 1.96 -14.08 -14.57
CA ALA A 171 3.20 -13.38 -14.19
C ALA A 171 4.44 -14.28 -14.32
N LYS A 172 4.34 -15.58 -14.08
CA LYS A 172 5.43 -16.57 -14.19
C LYS A 172 6.72 -16.17 -13.47
N GLY A 173 6.59 -15.46 -12.35
CA GLY A 173 7.72 -14.96 -11.56
C GLY A 173 8.44 -13.72 -12.14
N ARG A 174 7.94 -13.12 -13.21
CA ARG A 174 8.50 -11.88 -13.80
C ARG A 174 8.23 -10.64 -12.97
N ILE A 175 7.19 -10.68 -12.14
CA ILE A 175 6.80 -9.63 -11.21
C ILE A 175 6.14 -10.27 -9.98
N THR A 176 6.26 -9.62 -8.83
CA THR A 176 5.63 -10.07 -7.60
C THR A 176 4.18 -9.58 -7.52
N LEU A 177 3.24 -10.47 -7.22
CA LEU A 177 1.87 -10.11 -6.86
C LEU A 177 1.80 -9.90 -5.34
N LEU A 178 1.36 -8.73 -4.92
CA LEU A 178 1.13 -8.33 -3.53
C LEU A 178 -0.38 -8.28 -3.31
N ALA A 179 -0.94 -9.29 -2.64
CA ALA A 179 -2.38 -9.34 -2.39
C ALA A 179 -2.76 -8.37 -1.27
N GLY A 180 -3.65 -7.43 -1.55
CA GLY A 180 -4.08 -6.42 -0.59
C GLY A 180 -5.55 -6.06 -0.67
N CYS A 181 -6.01 -5.24 0.25
CA CYS A 181 -7.39 -4.87 0.53
C CYS A 181 -8.18 -5.96 1.28
N GLY A 182 -8.44 -5.68 2.56
CA GLY A 182 -9.22 -6.55 3.43
C GLY A 182 -8.51 -7.82 3.90
N VAL A 183 -7.20 -7.97 3.61
CA VAL A 183 -6.37 -9.06 4.15
C VAL A 183 -6.23 -8.90 5.67
N ASN A 184 -6.46 -9.97 6.40
CA ASN A 184 -6.41 -10.02 7.85
C ASN A 184 -6.17 -11.45 8.36
N GLU A 185 -6.09 -11.61 9.68
CA GLU A 185 -5.85 -12.88 10.35
C GLU A 185 -6.84 -14.01 10.00
N LYS A 186 -8.05 -13.69 9.53
CA LYS A 186 -9.10 -14.67 9.26
C LYS A 186 -9.04 -15.23 7.83
N ASN A 187 -8.50 -14.47 6.88
CA ASN A 187 -8.56 -14.83 5.45
C ASN A 187 -7.20 -15.02 4.78
N ILE A 188 -6.10 -14.57 5.38
CA ILE A 188 -4.76 -14.62 4.78
C ILE A 188 -4.35 -16.04 4.37
N CYS A 189 -4.65 -17.06 5.20
CA CYS A 189 -4.34 -18.46 4.90
C CYS A 189 -5.09 -18.95 3.67
N ARG A 190 -6.37 -18.59 3.55
CA ARG A 190 -7.20 -18.96 2.40
C ARG A 190 -6.67 -18.31 1.12
N ILE A 191 -6.40 -17.00 1.15
CA ILE A 191 -5.85 -16.28 0.01
C ILE A 191 -4.53 -16.91 -0.43
N ALA A 192 -3.58 -17.15 0.51
CA ALA A 192 -2.29 -17.77 0.22
C ALA A 192 -2.43 -19.16 -0.41
N LYS A 193 -3.32 -20.00 0.13
CA LYS A 193 -3.53 -21.37 -0.33
C LYS A 193 -4.14 -21.44 -1.73
N GLU A 194 -5.18 -20.63 -1.97
CA GLU A 194 -5.94 -20.68 -3.22
C GLU A 194 -5.24 -19.97 -4.38
N THR A 195 -4.47 -18.91 -4.11
CA THR A 195 -3.78 -18.12 -5.15
C THR A 195 -2.33 -18.53 -5.36
N GLY A 196 -1.67 -19.07 -4.34
CA GLY A 196 -0.23 -19.31 -4.31
C GLY A 196 0.62 -18.04 -4.20
N ILE A 197 0.02 -16.87 -3.94
CA ILE A 197 0.72 -15.61 -3.69
C ILE A 197 1.50 -15.70 -2.38
N GLN A 198 2.65 -15.02 -2.31
CA GLN A 198 3.57 -15.07 -1.18
C GLN A 198 3.81 -13.71 -0.53
N GLU A 199 3.35 -12.60 -1.12
CA GLU A 199 3.40 -11.27 -0.50
C GLU A 199 2.00 -10.75 -0.18
N PHE A 200 1.82 -10.21 1.04
CA PHE A 200 0.52 -9.76 1.55
C PHE A 200 0.62 -8.35 2.10
N HIS A 201 -0.37 -7.53 1.73
CA HIS A 201 -0.54 -6.16 2.18
C HIS A 201 -1.79 -6.05 3.05
N PHE A 202 -1.63 -5.55 4.28
CA PHE A 202 -2.73 -5.38 5.22
C PHE A 202 -2.47 -4.20 6.17
N SER A 203 -3.47 -3.74 6.92
CA SER A 203 -3.33 -2.58 7.78
C SER A 203 -3.23 -2.90 9.28
N ALA A 204 -3.78 -4.02 9.70
CA ALA A 204 -3.83 -4.45 11.11
C ALA A 204 -4.27 -3.32 12.08
N ARG A 205 -5.24 -2.47 11.64
CA ARG A 205 -5.69 -1.30 12.40
C ARG A 205 -6.75 -1.66 13.44
N GLU A 206 -6.68 -0.93 14.55
CA GLU A 206 -7.71 -0.90 15.59
C GLU A 206 -8.04 0.54 15.93
N SER A 207 -9.29 0.80 16.32
CA SER A 207 -9.69 2.10 16.85
C SER A 207 -9.26 2.21 18.31
N ILE A 208 -8.56 3.29 18.63
CA ILE A 208 -8.18 3.65 20.00
C ILE A 208 -8.81 4.98 20.38
N LYS A 209 -9.24 5.09 21.65
CA LYS A 209 -9.79 6.35 22.17
C LYS A 209 -8.70 7.40 22.30
N SER A 210 -9.08 8.67 22.05
CA SER A 210 -8.21 9.81 22.33
C SER A 210 -7.88 9.90 23.83
N GLY A 211 -6.65 10.29 24.14
CA GLY A 211 -6.24 10.64 25.50
C GLY A 211 -6.71 12.03 25.99
N MET A 212 -7.45 12.79 25.15
CA MET A 212 -7.98 14.09 25.57
C MET A 212 -9.03 13.94 26.66
N ALA A 213 -8.83 14.61 27.79
CA ALA A 213 -9.79 14.66 28.91
C ALA A 213 -10.99 15.57 28.58
N TYR A 214 -10.74 16.73 27.96
CA TYR A 214 -11.79 17.62 27.49
C TYR A 214 -12.25 17.23 26.10
N LYS A 215 -13.57 17.26 25.87
CA LYS A 215 -14.20 16.98 24.58
C LYS A 215 -15.26 18.05 24.29
N ASN A 216 -15.24 18.59 23.07
CA ASN A 216 -16.32 19.41 22.55
C ASN A 216 -17.07 18.62 21.47
N GLU A 217 -18.17 18.01 21.86
CA GLU A 217 -18.98 17.18 20.95
C GLU A 217 -19.85 17.99 19.97
N ALA A 218 -19.89 19.32 20.13
CA ALA A 218 -20.65 20.20 19.24
C ALA A 218 -19.90 20.56 17.95
N VAL A 219 -18.63 20.21 17.83
CA VAL A 219 -17.78 20.58 16.68
C VAL A 219 -17.21 19.34 16.02
N SER A 220 -17.35 19.25 14.69
CA SER A 220 -16.65 18.27 13.84
C SER A 220 -15.71 19.00 12.90
N MET A 221 -14.46 18.53 12.82
CA MET A 221 -13.45 19.04 11.90
C MET A 221 -13.50 18.36 10.52
N GLY A 222 -14.19 17.22 10.43
CA GLY A 222 -14.37 16.50 9.17
C GLY A 222 -15.33 17.21 8.22
N GLY A 223 -14.99 17.25 6.93
CA GLY A 223 -15.86 17.76 5.87
C GLY A 223 -16.84 16.70 5.38
N THR A 224 -16.61 16.16 4.17
CA THR A 224 -17.47 15.12 3.55
C THR A 224 -17.26 13.72 4.11
N VAL A 225 -16.14 13.45 4.76
CA VAL A 225 -15.84 12.20 5.43
C VAL A 225 -15.92 12.39 6.93
N HIS A 226 -16.79 11.60 7.58
CA HIS A 226 -16.89 11.63 9.04
C HIS A 226 -15.70 10.90 9.67
N ILE A 227 -14.87 11.66 10.39
CA ILE A 227 -13.76 11.14 11.19
C ILE A 227 -14.09 11.45 12.65
N SER A 228 -14.07 10.44 13.52
CA SER A 228 -14.27 10.65 14.96
C SER A 228 -13.15 11.54 15.52
N GLU A 229 -13.51 12.65 16.16
CA GLU A 229 -12.56 13.59 16.76
C GLU A 229 -11.81 12.97 17.96
N TYR A 230 -12.38 11.97 18.58
CA TYR A 230 -11.90 11.36 19.83
C TYR A 230 -11.53 9.89 19.71
N GLU A 231 -11.33 9.42 18.47
CA GLU A 231 -10.82 8.09 18.17
C GLU A 231 -9.77 8.17 17.07
N ARG A 232 -8.80 7.28 17.13
CA ARG A 232 -7.77 7.15 16.09
C ARG A 232 -7.65 5.69 15.67
N ASN A 233 -7.58 5.47 14.38
CA ASN A 233 -7.28 4.16 13.83
C ASN A 233 -5.75 4.02 13.71
N VAL A 234 -5.17 3.08 14.43
CA VAL A 234 -3.73 2.82 14.44
C VAL A 234 -3.44 1.34 14.20
N THR A 235 -2.31 1.05 13.58
CA THR A 235 -1.78 -0.31 13.49
C THR A 235 -1.35 -0.78 14.88
N THR A 236 -1.68 -2.02 15.26
CA THR A 236 -1.28 -2.58 16.55
C THR A 236 -0.36 -3.79 16.38
N VAL A 237 0.64 -3.90 17.26
CA VAL A 237 1.59 -5.02 17.30
C VAL A 237 0.87 -6.37 17.35
N LYS A 238 -0.18 -6.44 18.18
CA LYS A 238 -0.98 -7.66 18.34
C LYS A 238 -1.58 -8.12 17.00
N ARG A 239 -2.29 -7.25 16.31
CA ARG A 239 -2.94 -7.62 15.03
C ARG A 239 -1.95 -7.94 13.93
N VAL A 240 -0.79 -7.27 13.90
CA VAL A 240 0.28 -7.62 12.96
C VAL A 240 0.76 -9.05 13.24
N LYS A 241 1.10 -9.36 14.52
CA LYS A 241 1.53 -10.70 14.94
C LYS A 241 0.46 -11.77 14.66
N ASP A 242 -0.80 -11.50 14.95
CA ASP A 242 -1.90 -12.43 14.71
C ASP A 242 -2.04 -12.73 13.20
N THR A 243 -1.96 -11.70 12.34
CA THR A 243 -2.07 -11.87 10.89
C THR A 243 -0.90 -12.69 10.32
N ILE A 244 0.33 -12.36 10.72
CA ILE A 244 1.54 -13.09 10.31
C ILE A 244 1.54 -14.50 10.85
N GLY A 245 1.27 -14.66 12.16
CA GLY A 245 1.29 -15.93 12.86
C GLY A 245 0.31 -16.94 12.27
N ASN A 246 -0.89 -16.52 11.91
CA ASN A 246 -1.88 -17.41 11.31
C ASN A 246 -1.40 -18.03 9.98
N LEU A 247 -0.66 -17.28 9.16
CA LEU A 247 -0.13 -17.83 7.92
C LEU A 247 1.10 -18.72 8.15
N THR A 248 1.99 -18.31 9.07
CA THR A 248 3.26 -19.02 9.31
C THR A 248 3.12 -20.28 10.17
N SER A 249 2.05 -20.39 10.98
CA SER A 249 1.79 -21.55 11.84
C SER A 249 1.11 -22.72 11.12
N VAL A 250 0.57 -22.54 9.93
CA VAL A 250 -0.21 -23.56 9.18
C VAL A 250 0.65 -24.28 8.14
N ILE A 251 1.94 -23.96 8.07
CA ILE A 251 2.92 -24.52 7.10
C ILE A 251 4.11 -25.10 7.84
#